data_58e504e59615b349d87ebf5d36a0e82c
#
_entry.id   58e504e59615b349d87ebf5d36a0e82c
#
_cell.length_a   1.000
_cell.length_b   1.000
_cell.length_c   1.000
_cell.angle_alpha   90.00
_cell.angle_beta   90.00
_cell.angle_gamma   90.00
#
_symmetry.space_group_name_H-M   'P 1'
#
loop_
_entity.id
_entity.type
_entity.pdbx_description
1 polymer ?
#
loop_
_entity_poly.entity_id
_entity_poly.type
_entity_poly.pdbx_seq_one_letter_code
_entity_poly.pdbx_strand_id
1 'polypeptide(L)'
;GGSGVISVASNLAPTYVSTMTNCALGGDTKRAAKMQLDMLPFVKALFSEVNPIPAKKGAELLGLCNGKLRLPLTEMTEENAKVLEALLKEFV
;
A
#
# COMPACT_ATOMS: atom_id res chain seq x y z
N GLY A 1 -11.25 6.50 17.97
CA GLY A 1 -12.68 6.69 17.75
C GLY A 1 -13.11 6.67 16.28
N GLY A 2 -12.19 6.39 15.33
CA GLY A 2 -12.53 6.26 13.92
C GLY A 2 -13.36 5.01 13.64
N SER A 3 -14.10 5.02 12.53
CA SER A 3 -14.96 3.90 12.10
C SER A 3 -14.37 3.11 10.93
N GLY A 4 -13.24 3.54 10.40
CA GLY A 4 -12.56 2.92 9.27
C GLY A 4 -11.47 3.81 8.70
N VAL A 5 -10.98 3.43 7.52
CA VAL A 5 -9.91 4.16 6.82
C VAL A 5 -10.22 4.30 5.34
N ILE A 6 -9.72 5.37 4.74
CA ILE A 6 -9.61 5.52 3.28
C ILE A 6 -8.15 5.30 2.95
N SER A 7 -7.83 4.22 2.25
CA SER A 7 -6.49 3.68 2.17
C SER A 7 -6.00 3.48 0.74
N VAL A 8 -4.84 4.05 0.43
CA VAL A 8 -4.10 3.75 -0.82
C VAL A 8 -3.56 2.33 -0.78
N ALA A 9 -3.00 1.91 0.35
CA ALA A 9 -2.40 0.59 0.52
C ALA A 9 -3.39 -0.56 0.28
N SER A 10 -4.66 -0.36 0.58
CA SER A 10 -5.71 -1.37 0.37
C SER A 10 -5.94 -1.72 -1.10
N ASN A 11 -5.52 -0.89 -2.03
CA ASN A 11 -5.57 -1.22 -3.47
C ASN A 11 -4.63 -2.38 -3.83
N LEU A 12 -3.56 -2.56 -3.05
CA LEU A 12 -2.55 -3.60 -3.29
C LEU A 12 -2.61 -4.73 -2.26
N ALA A 13 -2.86 -4.39 -1.01
CA ALA A 13 -2.90 -5.33 0.12
C ALA A 13 -4.24 -5.23 0.89
N PRO A 14 -5.37 -5.52 0.23
CA PRO A 14 -6.69 -5.33 0.84
C PRO A 14 -6.90 -6.21 2.08
N THR A 15 -6.45 -7.45 2.05
CA THR A 15 -6.58 -8.37 3.18
C THR A 15 -5.83 -7.87 4.40
N TYR A 16 -4.60 -7.39 4.21
CA TYR A 16 -3.79 -6.86 5.32
C TYR A 16 -4.46 -5.64 5.96
N VAL A 17 -4.85 -4.66 5.14
CA VAL A 17 -5.49 -3.42 5.63
C VAL A 17 -6.83 -3.71 6.30
N SER A 18 -7.64 -4.59 5.71
CA SER A 18 -8.92 -5.01 6.27
C SER A 18 -8.74 -5.69 7.64
N THR A 19 -7.79 -6.61 7.75
CA THR A 19 -7.50 -7.30 9.01
C THR A 19 -7.06 -6.31 10.09
N MET A 20 -6.13 -5.41 9.77
CA MET A 20 -5.65 -4.38 10.69
C MET A 20 -6.80 -3.48 11.18
N THR A 21 -7.64 -3.03 10.27
CA THR A 21 -8.78 -2.16 10.58
C THR A 21 -9.80 -2.89 11.47
N ASN A 22 -10.11 -4.14 11.14
CA ASN A 22 -11.04 -4.95 11.93
C ASN A 22 -10.51 -5.25 13.34
N CYS A 23 -9.21 -5.47 13.50
CA CYS A 23 -8.57 -5.58 14.80
C CYS A 23 -8.78 -4.31 15.63
N ALA A 24 -8.56 -3.14 15.03
CA ALA A 24 -8.76 -1.87 15.73
C ALA A 24 -10.22 -1.66 16.13
N LEU A 25 -11.17 -1.91 15.24
CA LEU A 25 -12.60 -1.77 15.50
C LEU A 25 -13.10 -2.78 16.52
N GLY A 26 -12.55 -3.98 16.53
CA GLY A 26 -12.92 -5.05 17.46
C GLY A 26 -12.25 -4.96 18.83
N GLY A 27 -11.40 -3.97 19.07
CA GLY A 27 -10.74 -3.75 20.36
C GLY A 27 -9.38 -4.44 20.52
N ASP A 28 -8.90 -5.19 19.52
CA ASP A 28 -7.54 -5.75 19.50
C ASP A 28 -6.52 -4.70 19.04
N THR A 29 -6.38 -3.67 19.87
CA THR A 29 -5.54 -2.51 19.56
C THR A 29 -4.06 -2.86 19.52
N LYS A 30 -3.64 -3.85 20.30
CA LYS A 30 -2.24 -4.31 20.34
C LYS A 30 -1.83 -4.92 19.01
N ARG A 31 -2.66 -5.80 18.45
CA ARG A 31 -2.42 -6.42 17.13
C ARG A 31 -2.50 -5.37 16.02
N ALA A 32 -3.51 -4.50 16.06
CA ALA A 32 -3.65 -3.42 15.09
C ALA A 32 -2.43 -2.49 15.08
N ALA A 33 -1.93 -2.11 16.26
CA ALA A 33 -0.74 -1.27 16.37
C ALA A 33 0.50 -1.96 15.79
N LYS A 34 0.70 -3.25 16.09
CA LYS A 34 1.81 -4.01 15.51
C LYS A 34 1.73 -4.06 13.99
N MET A 35 0.57 -4.37 13.45
CA MET A 35 0.36 -4.42 11.99
C MET A 35 0.61 -3.06 11.34
N GLN A 36 0.19 -1.96 11.98
CA GLN A 36 0.45 -0.60 11.51
C GLN A 36 1.95 -0.31 11.45
N LEU A 37 2.68 -0.65 12.50
CA LEU A 37 4.14 -0.43 12.55
C LEU A 37 4.88 -1.28 11.52
N ASP A 38 4.50 -2.54 11.36
CA ASP A 38 5.10 -3.45 10.37
C ASP A 38 4.86 -2.95 8.93
N MET A 39 3.75 -2.26 8.69
CA MET A 39 3.34 -1.76 7.38
C MET A 39 4.01 -0.42 7.00
N LEU A 40 4.62 0.29 7.93
CA LEU A 40 5.19 1.62 7.67
C LEU A 40 6.16 1.68 6.48
N PRO A 41 7.09 0.73 6.30
CA PRO A 41 7.97 0.75 5.13
C PRO A 41 7.21 0.64 3.80
N PHE A 42 6.16 -0.19 3.76
CA PHE A 42 5.31 -0.34 2.58
C PHE A 42 4.53 0.94 2.27
N VAL A 43 3.92 1.55 3.29
CA VAL A 43 3.21 2.83 3.14
C VAL A 43 4.19 3.92 2.66
N LYS A 44 5.40 3.97 3.23
CA LYS A 44 6.42 4.92 2.81
C LYS A 44 6.79 4.74 1.32
N ALA A 45 6.91 3.50 0.86
CA ALA A 45 7.18 3.22 -0.55
C ALA A 45 6.03 3.68 -1.45
N LEU A 46 4.77 3.52 -1.01
CA LEU A 46 3.59 3.96 -1.75
C LEU A 46 3.49 5.48 -1.91
N PHE A 47 4.18 6.24 -1.06
CA PHE A 47 4.23 7.70 -1.11
C PHE A 47 5.63 8.25 -1.42
N SER A 48 6.54 7.38 -1.90
CA SER A 48 7.89 7.80 -2.32
C SER A 48 7.90 8.69 -3.56
N GLU A 49 6.85 8.61 -4.35
CA GLU A 49 6.56 9.50 -5.47
C GLU A 49 5.09 9.94 -5.38
N VAL A 50 4.69 10.88 -6.21
CA VAL A 50 3.32 11.41 -6.18
C VAL A 50 2.30 10.29 -6.37
N ASN A 51 1.33 10.20 -5.47
CA ASN A 51 0.20 9.29 -5.64
C ASN A 51 -0.63 9.70 -6.88
N PRO A 52 -1.05 8.79 -7.76
CA PRO A 52 -1.06 7.31 -7.61
C PRO A 52 0.10 6.58 -8.29
N ILE A 53 1.22 7.22 -8.58
CA ILE A 53 2.34 6.60 -9.32
C ILE A 53 2.78 5.28 -8.67
N PRO A 54 3.13 5.22 -7.36
CA PRO A 54 3.52 3.94 -6.76
C PRO A 54 2.40 2.92 -6.68
N ALA A 55 1.18 3.33 -6.38
CA ALA A 55 0.03 2.43 -6.32
C ALA A 55 -0.26 1.79 -7.69
N LYS A 56 -0.17 2.58 -8.75
CA LYS A 56 -0.34 2.08 -10.13
C LYS A 56 0.77 1.10 -10.51
N LYS A 57 2.01 1.41 -10.15
CA LYS A 57 3.15 0.51 -10.38
C LYS A 57 2.98 -0.81 -9.61
N GLY A 58 2.56 -0.74 -8.37
CA GLY A 58 2.27 -1.93 -7.58
C GLY A 58 1.18 -2.80 -8.21
N ALA A 59 0.11 -2.20 -8.69
CA ALA A 59 -0.96 -2.91 -9.38
C ALA A 59 -0.47 -3.56 -10.70
N GLU A 60 0.40 -2.89 -11.44
CA GLU A 60 1.06 -3.47 -12.62
C GLU A 60 1.90 -4.69 -12.25
N LEU A 61 2.73 -4.58 -11.21
CA LEU A 61 3.58 -5.67 -10.75
C LEU A 61 2.75 -6.89 -10.27
N LEU A 62 1.55 -6.66 -9.78
CA LEU A 62 0.61 -7.72 -9.39
C LEU A 62 -0.22 -8.25 -10.57
N GLY A 63 -0.05 -7.71 -11.77
CA GLY A 63 -0.79 -8.14 -12.95
C GLY A 63 -2.24 -7.67 -12.99
N LEU A 64 -2.62 -6.67 -12.20
CA LEU A 64 -4.00 -6.19 -12.11
C LEU A 64 -4.37 -5.16 -13.18
N CYS A 65 -3.37 -4.45 -13.73
CA CYS A 65 -3.57 -3.44 -14.76
C CYS A 65 -2.26 -3.15 -15.50
N ASN A 66 -2.32 -2.31 -16.54
CA ASN A 66 -1.10 -1.75 -17.10
C ASN A 66 -0.61 -0.56 -16.25
N GLY A 67 0.69 -0.27 -16.31
CA GLY A 67 1.32 0.78 -15.51
C GLY A 67 1.23 2.18 -16.09
N LYS A 68 0.46 2.38 -17.15
CA LYS A 68 0.34 3.69 -17.81
C LYS A 68 -0.45 4.68 -16.97
N LEU A 69 0.05 5.89 -16.92
CA LEU A 69 -0.55 7.01 -16.20
C LEU A 69 -0.91 8.13 -17.18
N ARG A 70 -1.94 8.89 -16.84
CA ARG A 70 -2.29 10.10 -17.60
C ARG A 70 -1.34 11.23 -17.24
N LEU A 71 -0.91 11.98 -18.26
CA LEU A 71 -0.12 13.19 -18.04
C LEU A 71 -0.88 14.19 -17.13
N PRO A 72 -0.19 14.93 -16.28
CA PRO A 72 1.27 15.11 -16.19
C PRO A 72 2.01 14.03 -15.39
N LEU A 73 1.34 12.99 -14.93
CA LEU A 73 1.98 11.89 -14.20
C LEU A 73 2.79 11.01 -15.15
N THR A 74 3.94 10.55 -14.68
CA THR A 74 4.85 9.69 -15.43
C THR A 74 5.12 8.39 -14.67
N GLU A 75 5.72 7.42 -15.34
CA GLU A 75 6.05 6.14 -14.71
C GLU A 75 7.00 6.32 -13.51
N MET A 76 6.87 5.41 -12.54
CA MET A 76 7.74 5.35 -11.37
C MET A 76 9.20 5.11 -11.78
N THR A 77 10.14 5.71 -11.06
CA THR A 77 11.57 5.44 -11.27
C THR A 77 11.89 3.97 -10.96
N GLU A 78 12.89 3.42 -11.67
CA GLU A 78 13.29 2.02 -11.46
C GLU A 78 13.78 1.75 -10.03
N GLU A 79 14.51 2.68 -9.44
CA GLU A 79 15.02 2.56 -8.08
C GLU A 79 13.88 2.40 -7.07
N ASN A 80 12.89 3.29 -7.13
CA ASN A 80 11.74 3.23 -6.23
C ASN A 80 10.84 2.02 -6.54
N ALA A 81 10.72 1.64 -7.80
CA ALA A 81 9.96 0.45 -8.21
C ALA A 81 10.54 -0.84 -7.61
N LYS A 82 11.87 -0.98 -7.55
CA LYS A 82 12.53 -2.14 -6.93
C LYS A 82 12.24 -2.23 -5.43
N VAL A 83 12.27 -1.11 -4.74
CA VAL A 83 11.91 -1.05 -3.30
C VAL A 83 10.47 -1.49 -3.09
N LEU A 84 9.55 -0.96 -3.89
CA LEU A 84 8.14 -1.32 -3.82
C LEU A 84 7.91 -2.80 -4.12
N GLU A 85 8.55 -3.35 -5.15
CA GLU A 85 8.44 -4.77 -5.52
C GLU A 85 8.88 -5.70 -4.37
N ALA A 86 9.98 -5.38 -3.71
CA ALA A 86 10.47 -6.16 -2.58
C ALA A 86 9.44 -6.15 -1.43
N LEU A 87 8.83 -5.01 -1.13
CA LEU A 87 7.84 -4.86 -0.07
C LEU A 87 6.49 -5.52 -0.42
N LEU A 88 6.10 -5.51 -1.70
CA LEU A 88 4.89 -6.22 -2.14
C LEU A 88 4.91 -7.70 -1.78
N LYS A 89 6.08 -8.35 -1.85
CA LYS A 89 6.25 -9.76 -1.51
C LYS A 89 5.95 -10.07 -0.04
N GLU A 90 6.07 -9.08 0.84
CA GLU A 90 5.77 -9.24 2.26
C GLU A 90 4.28 -9.09 2.59
N PHE A 91 3.56 -8.24 1.85
CA PHE A 91 2.21 -7.82 2.22
C PHE A 91 1.10 -8.34 1.29
N VAL A 92 1.49 -8.95 0.19
CA VAL A 92 0.51 -9.43 -0.81
C VAL A 92 0.65 -10.93 -1.10
#